data_d6afc3674c0f2641f375bdf7682bc07a
#
_entry.id   d6afc3674c0f2641f375bdf7682bc07a
#
_cell.length_a   1.000
_cell.length_b   1.000
_cell.length_c   1.000
_cell.angle_alpha   90.00
_cell.angle_beta   90.00
_cell.angle_gamma   90.00
#
_symmetry.space_group_name_H-M   'P 1'
#
loop_
_entity.id
_entity.type
_entity.pdbx_description
1 polymer ?
#
loop_
_entity_poly.entity_id
_entity_poly.type
_entity_poly.pdbx_seq_one_letter_code
_entity_poly.pdbx_strand_id
1 'polypeptide(L)'
;MQSLQVKILDERMRDQLPAYGTPGSAGLDLRACIDEAIEIAPGQTVLVPTGLAIYVEDPRYAAFILPRSGLGHKHGIVLGNLVGLIDSDYQGQLMVSTWNRGSTIFKLEPMERLAQLVVMPVQQVELKVVEEFTESSRGAGGFGSTGRA
;
A
#
# COMPACT_ATOMS: atom_id res chain seq x y z
N MET A 1 13.72 -15.13 9.48
CA MET A 1 12.73 -14.45 8.62
C MET A 1 11.35 -14.65 9.22
N GLN A 2 10.58 -13.58 9.36
CA GLN A 2 9.21 -13.68 9.85
C GLN A 2 8.30 -14.20 8.71
N SER A 3 7.34 -15.06 9.04
CA SER A 3 6.36 -15.56 8.08
C SER A 3 5.09 -14.72 8.12
N LEU A 4 4.47 -14.49 6.97
CA LEU A 4 3.18 -13.86 6.81
C LEU A 4 2.18 -14.91 6.35
N GLN A 5 1.06 -15.05 7.05
CA GLN A 5 -0.01 -15.95 6.64
C GLN A 5 -0.74 -15.36 5.43
N VAL A 6 -0.91 -16.15 4.39
CA VAL A 6 -1.61 -15.75 3.15
C VAL A 6 -2.68 -16.79 2.82
N LYS A 7 -3.89 -16.31 2.56
CA LYS A 7 -5.01 -17.12 2.09
C LYS A 7 -5.27 -16.81 0.62
N ILE A 8 -5.29 -17.84 -0.21
CA ILE A 8 -5.64 -17.72 -1.63
C ILE A 8 -7.16 -17.70 -1.74
N LEU A 9 -7.71 -16.61 -2.27
CA LEU A 9 -9.15 -16.43 -2.50
C LEU A 9 -9.54 -16.74 -3.94
N ASP A 10 -8.61 -16.57 -4.88
CA ASP A 10 -8.77 -16.92 -6.29
C ASP A 10 -7.63 -17.85 -6.69
N GLU A 11 -7.97 -19.02 -7.25
CA GLU A 11 -6.99 -20.07 -7.59
C GLU A 11 -5.95 -19.62 -8.63
N ARG A 12 -6.23 -18.61 -9.43
CA ARG A 12 -5.23 -18.01 -10.35
C ARG A 12 -4.00 -17.49 -9.59
N MET A 13 -4.16 -17.13 -8.31
CA MET A 13 -3.07 -16.60 -7.49
C MET A 13 -2.12 -17.68 -6.98
N ARG A 14 -2.46 -18.97 -7.09
CA ARG A 14 -1.60 -20.05 -6.57
C ARG A 14 -0.20 -20.04 -7.19
N ASP A 15 -0.11 -19.76 -8.48
CA ASP A 15 1.15 -19.68 -9.22
C ASP A 15 1.65 -18.24 -9.41
N GLN A 16 0.97 -17.28 -8.80
CA GLN A 16 1.23 -15.83 -8.92
C GLN A 16 1.34 -15.13 -7.56
N LEU A 17 1.77 -15.85 -6.54
CA LEU A 17 1.96 -15.28 -5.21
C LEU A 17 2.92 -14.08 -5.26
N PRO A 18 2.68 -13.06 -4.42
CA PRO A 18 3.60 -11.94 -4.29
C PRO A 18 5.02 -12.42 -3.99
N ALA A 19 5.98 -11.86 -4.71
CA ALA A 19 7.38 -12.18 -4.54
C ALA A 19 8.23 -10.91 -4.54
N TYR A 20 9.38 -10.98 -3.89
CA TYR A 20 10.40 -9.94 -4.01
C TYR A 20 11.09 -10.04 -5.35
N GLY A 21 11.20 -8.93 -6.07
CA GLY A 21 11.84 -8.89 -7.38
C GLY A 21 13.35 -9.16 -7.32
N THR A 22 14.00 -8.77 -6.21
CA THR A 22 15.43 -9.01 -5.94
C THR A 22 15.61 -9.32 -4.46
N PRO A 23 16.79 -9.88 -4.04
CA PRO A 23 17.08 -10.11 -2.62
C PRO A 23 17.04 -8.85 -1.75
N GLY A 24 17.21 -7.67 -2.33
CA GLY A 24 17.16 -6.38 -1.63
C GLY A 24 15.83 -5.64 -1.76
N SER A 25 14.84 -6.20 -2.44
CA SER A 25 13.52 -5.57 -2.57
C SER A 25 12.80 -5.49 -1.22
N ALA A 26 12.16 -4.37 -0.93
CA ALA A 26 11.36 -4.17 0.27
C ALA A 26 9.88 -4.50 0.07
N GLY A 27 9.39 -4.43 -1.16
CA GLY A 27 7.99 -4.64 -1.52
C GLY A 27 7.74 -5.94 -2.27
N LEU A 28 6.62 -6.57 -1.94
CA LEU A 28 6.06 -7.74 -2.63
C LEU A 28 5.06 -7.23 -3.66
N ASP A 29 5.22 -7.59 -4.93
CA ASP A 29 4.31 -7.15 -6.00
C ASP A 29 2.90 -7.73 -5.82
N LEU A 30 1.89 -6.86 -5.86
CA LEU A 30 0.47 -7.22 -5.90
C LEU A 30 -0.07 -7.10 -7.33
N ARG A 31 -0.87 -8.07 -7.73
CA ARG A 31 -1.43 -8.16 -9.07
C ARG A 31 -2.93 -7.86 -9.10
N ALA A 32 -3.39 -7.34 -10.23
CA ALA A 32 -4.81 -7.14 -10.50
C ALA A 32 -5.47 -8.48 -10.83
N CYS A 33 -6.14 -9.07 -9.85
CA CYS A 33 -6.87 -10.33 -10.04
C CYS A 33 -8.27 -10.05 -10.60
N ILE A 34 -8.33 -9.68 -11.85
CA ILE A 34 -9.54 -9.34 -12.61
C ILE A 34 -9.71 -10.28 -13.79
N ASP A 35 -10.95 -10.42 -14.28
CA ASP A 35 -11.27 -11.34 -15.37
C ASP A 35 -11.00 -10.75 -16.74
N GLU A 36 -11.26 -9.45 -16.89
CA GLU A 36 -11.10 -8.70 -18.13
C GLU A 36 -10.32 -7.41 -17.85
N ALA A 37 -9.66 -6.90 -18.90
CA ALA A 37 -9.02 -5.60 -18.82
C ALA A 37 -10.04 -4.50 -18.48
N ILE A 38 -9.65 -3.57 -17.65
CA ILE A 38 -10.46 -2.40 -17.32
C ILE A 38 -9.76 -1.13 -17.75
N GLU A 39 -10.54 -0.17 -18.26
CA GLU A 39 -10.05 1.17 -18.57
C GLU A 39 -10.34 2.10 -17.39
N ILE A 40 -9.31 2.77 -16.91
CA ILE A 40 -9.40 3.74 -15.82
C ILE A 40 -9.19 5.12 -16.43
N ALA A 41 -10.25 5.91 -16.49
CA ALA A 41 -10.19 7.26 -17.00
C ALA A 41 -9.40 8.21 -16.09
N PRO A 42 -8.84 9.31 -16.63
CA PRO A 42 -8.23 10.35 -15.81
C PRO A 42 -9.16 10.82 -14.67
N GLY A 43 -8.64 10.84 -13.44
CA GLY A 43 -9.40 11.21 -12.24
C GLY A 43 -10.26 10.09 -11.64
N GLN A 44 -10.44 8.98 -12.33
CA GLN A 44 -11.22 7.84 -11.83
C GLN A 44 -10.43 7.04 -10.80
N THR A 45 -11.14 6.55 -9.78
CA THR A 45 -10.64 5.57 -8.79
C THR A 45 -11.47 4.30 -8.88
N VAL A 46 -10.79 3.16 -8.94
CA VAL A 46 -11.39 1.83 -9.03
C VAL A 46 -10.81 0.92 -7.95
N LEU A 47 -11.66 0.18 -7.27
CA LEU A 47 -11.22 -0.80 -6.27
C LEU A 47 -10.91 -2.13 -6.97
N VAL A 48 -9.62 -2.52 -6.99
CA VAL A 48 -9.13 -3.69 -7.72
C VAL A 48 -8.79 -4.82 -6.75
N PRO A 49 -9.38 -6.03 -6.91
CA PRO A 49 -9.07 -7.19 -6.08
C PRO A 49 -7.68 -7.75 -6.40
N THR A 50 -7.03 -8.30 -5.38
CA THR A 50 -5.76 -9.02 -5.52
C THR A 50 -5.91 -10.54 -5.49
N GLY A 51 -7.09 -11.05 -5.15
CA GLY A 51 -7.34 -12.49 -4.99
C GLY A 51 -6.68 -13.12 -3.75
N LEU A 52 -6.16 -12.30 -2.84
CA LEU A 52 -5.43 -12.73 -1.65
C LEU A 52 -5.96 -12.04 -0.40
N ALA A 53 -5.92 -12.75 0.71
CA ALA A 53 -6.03 -12.17 2.05
C ALA A 53 -4.77 -12.49 2.84
N ILE A 54 -4.41 -11.62 3.77
CA ILE A 54 -3.27 -11.83 4.67
C ILE A 54 -3.71 -11.73 6.12
N TYR A 55 -2.92 -12.33 7.00
CA TYR A 55 -3.07 -12.16 8.43
C TYR A 55 -1.70 -11.91 9.07
N VAL A 56 -1.48 -10.67 9.48
CA VAL A 56 -0.22 -10.26 10.12
C VAL A 56 -0.13 -10.80 11.53
N GLU A 57 -1.28 -10.81 12.27
CA GLU A 57 -1.45 -11.34 13.62
C GLU A 57 -0.75 -10.51 14.71
N ASP A 58 0.53 -10.24 14.55
CA ASP A 58 1.33 -9.55 15.55
C ASP A 58 1.13 -8.03 15.47
N PRO A 59 0.56 -7.37 16.52
CA PRO A 59 0.29 -5.93 16.51
C PRO A 59 1.55 -5.05 16.51
N ARG A 60 2.73 -5.64 16.62
CA ARG A 60 4.00 -4.92 16.44
C ARG A 60 4.35 -4.66 14.98
N TYR A 61 3.55 -5.20 14.05
CA TYR A 61 3.72 -5.04 12.61
C TYR A 61 2.41 -4.61 11.96
N ALA A 62 2.53 -3.95 10.84
CA ALA A 62 1.43 -3.67 9.93
C ALA A 62 1.89 -3.91 8.50
N ALA A 63 0.96 -4.15 7.61
CA ALA A 63 1.23 -4.19 6.18
C ALA A 63 0.77 -2.88 5.54
N PHE A 64 1.49 -2.47 4.48
CA PHE A 64 1.21 -1.24 3.74
C PHE A 64 1.13 -1.56 2.26
N ILE A 65 0.09 -1.08 1.60
CA ILE A 65 -0.01 -1.10 0.15
C ILE A 65 0.46 0.24 -0.37
N LEU A 66 1.48 0.21 -1.22
CA LEU A 66 2.10 1.39 -1.80
C LEU A 66 2.03 1.33 -3.33
N PRO A 67 2.05 2.48 -4.02
CA PRO A 67 2.18 2.51 -5.48
C PRO A 67 3.52 1.94 -5.92
N ARG A 68 3.58 1.46 -7.15
CA ARG A 68 4.84 1.15 -7.83
C ARG A 68 5.40 2.42 -8.47
N SER A 69 6.70 2.65 -8.31
CA SER A 69 7.36 3.88 -8.79
C SER A 69 7.15 4.13 -10.29
N GLY A 70 7.31 3.11 -11.12
CA GLY A 70 7.16 3.23 -12.57
C GLY A 70 5.73 3.56 -13.00
N LEU A 71 4.73 2.86 -12.47
CA LEU A 71 3.32 3.14 -12.76
C LEU A 71 2.89 4.52 -12.25
N GLY A 72 3.32 4.89 -11.05
CA GLY A 72 3.00 6.19 -10.47
C GLY A 72 3.61 7.34 -11.23
N HIS A 73 4.88 7.26 -11.55
CA HIS A 73 5.61 8.33 -12.24
C HIS A 73 5.21 8.46 -13.72
N LYS A 74 5.19 7.35 -14.47
CA LYS A 74 4.96 7.38 -15.93
C LYS A 74 3.49 7.49 -16.31
N HIS A 75 2.61 6.82 -15.57
CA HIS A 75 1.20 6.69 -15.94
C HIS A 75 0.24 7.36 -14.95
N GLY A 76 0.75 7.86 -13.83
CA GLY A 76 -0.10 8.46 -12.79
C GLY A 76 -0.98 7.45 -12.06
N ILE A 77 -0.65 6.16 -12.12
CA ILE A 77 -1.40 5.10 -11.43
C ILE A 77 -0.85 4.96 -10.01
N VAL A 78 -1.64 5.44 -9.08
CA VAL A 78 -1.34 5.49 -7.66
C VAL A 78 -2.53 4.97 -6.86
N LEU A 79 -2.53 5.17 -5.54
CA LEU A 79 -3.63 4.77 -4.68
C LEU A 79 -4.53 5.95 -4.36
N GLY A 80 -5.85 5.74 -4.41
CA GLY A 80 -6.84 6.74 -4.08
C GLY A 80 -6.82 7.13 -2.59
N ASN A 81 -6.41 6.22 -1.74
CA ASN A 81 -6.14 6.47 -0.31
C ASN A 81 -4.67 6.85 -0.01
N LEU A 82 -3.84 7.04 -1.03
CA LEU A 82 -2.41 7.35 -1.00
C LEU A 82 -1.57 6.21 -0.44
N VAL A 83 -1.89 5.70 0.73
CA VAL A 83 -1.28 4.54 1.39
C VAL A 83 -2.39 3.65 1.93
N GLY A 84 -2.36 2.38 1.60
CA GLY A 84 -3.26 1.38 2.18
C GLY A 84 -2.65 0.84 3.47
N LEU A 85 -3.20 1.20 4.62
CA LEU A 85 -2.79 0.66 5.90
C LEU A 85 -3.60 -0.61 6.21
N ILE A 86 -2.91 -1.71 6.43
CA ILE A 86 -3.49 -3.02 6.77
C ILE A 86 -3.12 -3.36 8.21
N ASP A 87 -4.12 -3.33 9.07
CA ASP A 87 -3.96 -3.66 10.49
C ASP A 87 -3.63 -5.14 10.70
N SER A 88 -2.98 -5.45 11.81
CA SER A 88 -2.53 -6.83 12.11
C SER A 88 -3.66 -7.84 12.23
N ASP A 89 -4.85 -7.40 12.60
CA ASP A 89 -6.05 -8.22 12.79
C ASP A 89 -6.99 -8.25 11.57
N TYR A 90 -6.65 -7.53 10.49
CA TYR A 90 -7.43 -7.59 9.26
C TYR A 90 -7.19 -8.90 8.52
N GLN A 91 -8.29 -9.56 8.12
CA GLN A 91 -8.28 -10.86 7.45
C GLN A 91 -9.08 -10.87 6.13
N GLY A 92 -9.57 -9.73 5.70
CA GLY A 92 -10.28 -9.59 4.43
C GLY A 92 -9.37 -9.61 3.22
N GLN A 93 -9.98 -9.65 2.03
CA GLN A 93 -9.23 -9.56 0.79
C GLN A 93 -8.45 -8.24 0.71
N LEU A 94 -7.20 -8.32 0.25
CA LEU A 94 -6.45 -7.15 -0.12
C LEU A 94 -7.05 -6.55 -1.39
N MET A 95 -7.48 -5.30 -1.28
CA MET A 95 -8.04 -4.52 -2.38
C MET A 95 -7.15 -3.31 -2.63
N VAL A 96 -6.87 -3.02 -3.90
CA VAL A 96 -6.09 -1.85 -4.27
C VAL A 96 -7.02 -0.75 -4.78
N SER A 97 -7.11 0.33 -4.00
CA SER A 97 -7.81 1.55 -4.44
C SER A 97 -6.97 2.25 -5.50
N THR A 98 -7.26 1.98 -6.76
CA THR A 98 -6.45 2.39 -7.91
C THR A 98 -6.96 3.70 -8.49
N TRP A 99 -6.15 4.74 -8.42
CA TRP A 99 -6.47 6.08 -8.91
C TRP A 99 -5.60 6.44 -10.11
N ASN A 100 -6.24 6.82 -11.21
CA ASN A 100 -5.55 7.41 -12.35
C ASN A 100 -5.50 8.94 -12.16
N ARG A 101 -4.40 9.45 -11.64
CA ARG A 101 -4.14 10.90 -11.54
C ARG A 101 -3.46 11.48 -12.78
N GLY A 102 -3.26 10.64 -13.81
CA GLY A 102 -2.69 11.06 -15.08
C GLY A 102 -3.69 11.80 -15.97
N SER A 103 -3.30 12.01 -17.22
CA SER A 103 -4.10 12.75 -18.21
C SER A 103 -4.64 11.87 -19.34
N THR A 104 -4.30 10.58 -19.35
CA THR A 104 -4.75 9.63 -20.38
C THR A 104 -5.43 8.43 -19.74
N ILE A 105 -6.31 7.76 -20.49
CA ILE A 105 -6.91 6.50 -20.06
C ILE A 105 -5.80 5.47 -19.85
N PHE A 106 -5.86 4.78 -18.72
CA PHE A 106 -4.97 3.65 -18.41
C PHE A 106 -5.74 2.34 -18.55
N LYS A 107 -5.22 1.42 -19.37
CA LYS A 107 -5.77 0.08 -19.50
C LYS A 107 -5.03 -0.86 -18.55
N LEU A 108 -5.74 -1.36 -17.54
CA LEU A 108 -5.22 -2.34 -16.60
C LEU A 108 -5.59 -3.74 -17.09
N GLU A 109 -4.57 -4.56 -17.34
CA GLU A 109 -4.75 -5.95 -17.77
C GLU A 109 -4.89 -6.91 -16.60
N PRO A 110 -5.58 -8.06 -16.78
CA PRO A 110 -5.60 -9.12 -15.79
C PRO A 110 -4.18 -9.56 -15.39
N MET A 111 -3.99 -9.77 -14.10
CA MET A 111 -2.73 -10.22 -13.50
C MET A 111 -1.54 -9.25 -13.65
N GLU A 112 -1.77 -8.05 -14.13
CA GLU A 112 -0.75 -7.00 -14.16
C GLU A 112 -0.33 -6.60 -12.74
N ARG A 113 0.97 -6.36 -12.54
CA ARG A 113 1.51 -5.87 -11.26
C ARG A 113 1.08 -4.42 -11.05
N LEU A 114 0.27 -4.18 -10.03
CA LEU A 114 -0.44 -2.92 -9.83
C LEU A 114 0.12 -2.09 -8.67
N ALA A 115 0.49 -2.74 -7.61
CA ALA A 115 0.94 -2.12 -6.37
C ALA A 115 1.98 -3.02 -5.69
N GLN A 116 2.44 -2.62 -4.53
CA GLN A 116 3.36 -3.41 -3.72
C GLN A 116 2.96 -3.42 -2.26
N LEU A 117 3.18 -4.56 -1.62
CA LEU A 117 2.92 -4.78 -0.19
C LEU A 117 4.24 -4.73 0.57
N VAL A 118 4.28 -3.94 1.64
CA VAL A 118 5.44 -3.84 2.53
C VAL A 118 4.97 -4.13 3.95
N VAL A 119 5.67 -5.00 4.66
CA VAL A 119 5.42 -5.25 6.09
C VAL A 119 6.46 -4.48 6.89
N MET A 120 6.00 -3.66 7.84
CA MET A 120 6.87 -2.81 8.65
C MET A 120 6.54 -2.92 10.12
N PRO A 121 7.55 -2.76 11.02
CA PRO A 121 7.30 -2.56 12.43
C PRO A 121 6.51 -1.28 12.68
N VAL A 122 5.55 -1.35 13.60
CA VAL A 122 4.77 -0.20 14.05
C VAL A 122 4.75 -0.16 15.57
N GLN A 123 4.63 1.03 16.12
CA GLN A 123 4.57 1.25 17.56
C GLN A 123 3.16 1.68 17.94
N GLN A 124 2.45 0.85 18.70
CA GLN A 124 1.24 1.28 19.40
C GLN A 124 1.66 2.10 20.63
N VAL A 125 0.91 3.15 20.92
CA VAL A 125 1.20 4.07 22.01
C VAL A 125 -0.03 4.27 22.89
N GLU A 126 0.21 4.49 24.17
CA GLU A 126 -0.78 5.01 25.09
C GLU A 126 -0.75 6.54 25.06
N LEU A 127 -1.92 7.16 24.92
CA LEU A 127 -2.01 8.62 24.92
C LEU A 127 -2.04 9.13 26.37
N LYS A 128 -1.02 9.87 26.76
CA LYS A 128 -0.93 10.57 28.03
C LYS A 128 -1.27 12.05 27.84
N VAL A 129 -2.42 12.47 28.37
CA VAL A 129 -2.80 13.87 28.34
C VAL A 129 -1.94 14.66 29.31
N VAL A 130 -1.33 15.73 28.82
CA VAL A 130 -0.52 16.67 29.61
C VAL A 130 -0.99 18.08 29.32
N GLU A 131 -0.82 18.99 30.27
CA GLU A 131 -1.12 20.42 30.07
C GLU A 131 0.02 21.13 29.33
N GLU A 132 1.25 20.71 29.57
CA GLU A 132 2.45 21.29 28.96
C GLU A 132 3.42 20.18 28.56
N PHE A 133 4.18 20.41 27.49
CA PHE A 133 5.29 19.58 27.07
C PHE A 133 6.59 20.01 27.76
N THR A 134 7.53 19.06 27.89
CA THR A 134 8.92 19.42 28.16
C THR A 134 9.45 20.27 27.00
N GLU A 135 10.17 21.36 27.31
CA GLU A 135 10.73 22.26 26.29
C GLU A 135 11.62 21.51 25.29
N SER A 136 11.52 21.93 24.02
CA SER A 136 12.43 21.52 22.96
C SER A 136 12.93 22.75 22.21
N SER A 137 14.10 22.66 21.59
CA SER A 137 14.70 23.77 20.81
C SER A 137 13.85 24.21 19.61
N ARG A 138 13.01 23.31 19.08
CA ARG A 138 12.11 23.61 17.96
C ARG A 138 10.78 24.24 18.42
N GLY A 139 10.26 23.83 19.60
CA GLY A 139 8.94 24.25 20.07
C GLY A 139 7.84 23.91 19.06
N ALA A 140 6.96 24.86 18.79
CA ALA A 140 5.85 24.71 17.86
C ALA A 140 6.21 25.00 16.38
N GLY A 141 7.47 25.20 16.04
CA GLY A 141 7.93 25.50 14.69
C GLY A 141 7.63 24.38 13.69
N GLY A 142 7.00 24.71 12.58
CA GLY A 142 6.66 23.76 11.50
C GLY A 142 6.40 24.51 10.19
N PHE A 143 5.93 23.79 9.16
CA PHE A 143 5.54 24.36 7.86
C PHE A 143 6.58 25.28 7.22
N GLY A 144 7.85 24.85 7.22
CA GLY A 144 8.95 25.62 6.63
C GLY A 144 9.65 26.55 7.61
N SER A 145 9.48 26.38 8.92
CA SER A 145 10.20 27.16 9.96
C SER A 145 11.73 27.08 9.83
N THR A 146 12.26 26.03 9.18
CA THR A 146 13.70 25.86 8.88
C THR A 146 14.13 26.48 7.54
N GLY A 147 13.21 27.11 6.80
CA GLY A 147 13.49 27.74 5.51
C GLY A 147 13.50 26.75 4.32
N ARG A 148 13.81 27.27 3.15
CA ARG A 148 13.90 26.49 1.88
C ARG A 148 15.35 26.37 1.35
N ALA A 149 16.29 27.01 1.98
CA ALA A 149 17.70 26.98 1.59
C ALA A 149 18.55 26.25 2.62
#